data_9c42b603fe675e17928c75ba9de8b124
#
_entry.id   9c42b603fe675e17928c75ba9de8b124
#
_cell.length_a   1.000
_cell.length_b   1.000
_cell.length_c   1.000
_cell.angle_alpha   90.00
_cell.angle_beta   90.00
_cell.angle_gamma   90.00
#
_symmetry.space_group_name_H-M   'P 1'
#
loop_
_entity.id
_entity.type
_entity.pdbx_description
1 polymer ?
#
loop_
_entity_poly.entity_id
_entity_poly.type
_entity_poly.pdbx_seq_one_letter_code
_entity_poly.pdbx_strand_id
1 'polypeptide(L)'
;MTKLRDLLSFLAVICATFAPITSLGDVPVLQLDRAEFVMDDGELPPPDSAAWKPQSLPDNWNVSRPQASGFGWYQIRFVLAQQPMQLYAVYAPKISISAAFYLNGQYLGSGGAFTPPATIARNANRPQFFVATPQLLRSGGNTLHVRIWSAAGVGGIAAVQIGPEAELRPLYEHRYLLQVQFQQISAALIGFVAVLMLFLWTRRPQDTMHGYLGGSCLAALVHVALFVVRDAPLPGLWWDVLCLTALGFSVAFYALFVLRFTGRRRRSFEALLWLYMAMNPFVVALVGLKQYGLIIAFESLVFFVLFVFCMGILAQFWWRRRTVESFLVFSVLVFDLILGGHDFGIFAGTVPFESMFWTPYASALGSIFIGGMLVNRFVSNLNDYEKLNVELEGRVVQKHAELEEN
;
A
#
# COMPACT_ATOMS: atom_id res chain seq x y z
N MET A 1 -3.86 -18.19 30.44
CA MET A 1 -2.60 -17.44 30.57
C MET A 1 -1.61 -17.75 29.44
N THR A 2 -1.47 -18.99 28.99
CA THR A 2 -0.58 -19.39 27.87
C THR A 2 -0.88 -18.63 26.56
N LYS A 3 -2.13 -18.59 26.09
CA LYS A 3 -2.54 -17.89 24.85
C LYS A 3 -2.24 -16.39 24.86
N LEU A 4 -2.33 -15.72 26.01
CA LEU A 4 -2.00 -14.30 26.14
C LEU A 4 -0.50 -14.07 26.04
N ARG A 5 0.30 -14.95 26.65
CA ARG A 5 1.76 -14.92 26.58
C ARG A 5 2.24 -15.15 25.14
N ASP A 6 1.63 -16.10 24.42
CA ASP A 6 1.98 -16.41 23.05
C ASP A 6 1.63 -15.23 22.11
N LEU A 7 0.48 -14.58 22.35
CA LEU A 7 0.09 -13.36 21.63
C LEU A 7 1.06 -12.19 21.91
N LEU A 8 1.44 -11.99 23.17
CA LEU A 8 2.42 -10.93 23.54
C LEU A 8 3.80 -11.21 22.95
N SER A 9 4.23 -12.47 22.92
CA SER A 9 5.50 -12.86 22.29
C SER A 9 5.46 -12.63 20.77
N PHE A 10 4.36 -12.96 20.12
CA PHE A 10 4.15 -12.70 18.70
C PHE A 10 4.15 -11.19 18.39
N LEU A 11 3.46 -10.38 19.20
CA LEU A 11 3.47 -8.92 19.08
C LEU A 11 4.86 -8.33 19.32
N ALA A 12 5.63 -8.85 20.28
CA ALA A 12 7.00 -8.42 20.54
C ALA A 12 7.93 -8.71 19.35
N VAL A 13 7.79 -9.87 18.70
CA VAL A 13 8.53 -10.20 17.47
C VAL A 13 8.16 -9.25 16.34
N ILE A 14 6.87 -8.96 16.15
CA ILE A 14 6.43 -7.98 15.17
C ILE A 14 7.05 -6.61 15.48
N CYS A 15 6.95 -6.11 16.71
CA CYS A 15 7.52 -4.82 17.08
C CYS A 15 9.05 -4.78 16.88
N ALA A 16 9.77 -5.87 17.16
CA ALA A 16 11.21 -5.96 16.93
C ALA A 16 11.55 -5.91 15.42
N THR A 17 10.71 -6.51 14.57
CA THR A 17 10.89 -6.48 13.10
C THR A 17 10.75 -5.06 12.53
N PHE A 18 9.94 -4.21 13.17
CA PHE A 18 9.74 -2.82 12.76
C PHE A 18 10.66 -1.82 13.47
N ALA A 19 11.54 -2.29 14.37
CA ALA A 19 12.50 -1.43 15.04
C ALA A 19 13.52 -0.84 14.03
N PRO A 20 13.89 0.44 14.14
CA PRO A 20 14.91 1.01 13.28
C PRO A 20 16.27 0.36 13.56
N ILE A 21 16.96 -0.07 12.50
CA ILE A 21 18.35 -0.51 12.57
C ILE A 21 19.21 0.76 12.50
N THR A 22 20.08 0.94 13.49
CA THR A 22 21.09 1.99 13.49
C THR A 22 22.41 1.42 13.01
N SER A 23 23.14 2.16 12.15
CA SER A 23 24.51 1.83 11.76
C SER A 23 25.44 1.94 12.98
N LEU A 24 26.28 0.93 13.19
CA LEU A 24 27.24 0.82 14.31
C LEU A 24 28.70 0.90 13.83
N GLY A 25 28.92 1.33 12.56
CA GLY A 25 30.24 1.33 11.95
C GLY A 25 31.13 2.52 12.33
N ASP A 26 32.46 2.32 12.23
CA ASP A 26 33.49 3.32 12.50
C ASP A 26 33.58 4.41 11.41
N VAL A 27 33.04 4.16 10.20
CA VAL A 27 33.05 5.11 9.08
C VAL A 27 31.68 5.76 8.97
N PRO A 28 31.58 7.11 9.06
CA PRO A 28 30.29 7.76 9.05
C PRO A 28 29.57 7.60 7.71
N VAL A 29 28.31 7.21 7.76
CA VAL A 29 27.37 7.31 6.65
C VAL A 29 26.99 8.79 6.50
N LEU A 30 27.19 9.34 5.29
CA LEU A 30 26.79 10.71 4.97
C LEU A 30 25.30 10.72 4.61
N GLN A 31 24.53 11.49 5.36
CA GLN A 31 23.15 11.80 5.00
C GLN A 31 23.10 13.10 4.20
N LEU A 32 22.62 13.02 2.98
CA LEU A 32 22.60 14.11 2.02
C LEU A 32 21.18 14.71 1.99
N ASP A 33 21.00 15.80 2.72
CA ASP A 33 19.72 16.48 2.93
C ASP A 33 19.57 17.78 2.11
N ARG A 34 20.59 18.13 1.32
CA ARG A 34 20.64 19.32 0.46
C ARG A 34 20.95 18.94 -0.96
N ALA A 35 20.17 19.48 -1.87
CA ALA A 35 20.33 19.31 -3.31
C ALA A 35 20.08 20.63 -4.02
N GLU A 36 20.39 20.66 -5.29
CA GLU A 36 19.88 21.64 -6.26
C GLU A 36 18.99 20.90 -7.24
N PHE A 37 17.94 21.54 -7.72
CA PHE A 37 16.92 20.94 -8.57
C PHE A 37 16.68 21.75 -9.84
N VAL A 38 16.46 21.06 -10.95
CA VAL A 38 16.03 21.66 -12.21
C VAL A 38 15.07 20.70 -12.95
N MET A 39 14.05 21.26 -13.62
CA MET A 39 13.25 20.49 -14.59
C MET A 39 13.99 20.47 -15.93
N ASP A 40 14.33 19.28 -16.42
CA ASP A 40 15.03 19.11 -17.68
C ASP A 40 14.77 17.70 -18.25
N ASP A 41 14.39 17.62 -19.52
CA ASP A 41 14.05 16.36 -20.21
C ASP A 41 15.31 15.64 -20.75
N GLY A 42 16.49 16.25 -20.67
CA GLY A 42 17.76 15.67 -21.14
C GLY A 42 18.04 14.30 -20.54
N GLU A 43 18.74 13.44 -21.29
CA GLU A 43 19.10 12.09 -20.83
C GLU A 43 20.40 12.08 -20.00
N LEU A 44 21.21 13.09 -20.13
CA LEU A 44 22.46 13.27 -19.39
C LEU A 44 22.31 14.36 -18.33
N PRO A 45 23.11 14.32 -17.25
CA PRO A 45 23.10 15.36 -16.23
C PRO A 45 23.25 16.75 -16.83
N PRO A 46 22.37 17.71 -16.51
CA PRO A 46 22.49 19.08 -16.96
C PRO A 46 23.81 19.70 -16.51
N PRO A 47 24.39 20.63 -17.28
CA PRO A 47 25.64 21.29 -16.92
C PRO A 47 25.47 22.16 -15.65
N ASP A 48 26.59 22.49 -14.98
CA ASP A 48 26.58 23.35 -13.79
C ASP A 48 26.01 24.77 -14.07
N SER A 49 26.03 25.21 -15.34
CA SER A 49 25.41 26.46 -15.78
C SER A 49 23.89 26.43 -15.94
N ALA A 50 23.23 25.25 -15.77
CA ALA A 50 21.78 25.15 -15.82
C ALA A 50 21.14 25.95 -14.68
N ALA A 51 19.84 26.24 -14.78
CA ALA A 51 19.10 27.05 -13.82
C ALA A 51 18.74 26.25 -12.53
N TRP A 52 19.76 25.73 -11.88
CA TRP A 52 19.65 25.00 -10.64
C TRP A 52 19.06 25.87 -9.51
N LYS A 53 18.14 25.30 -8.73
CA LYS A 53 17.52 25.96 -7.57
C LYS A 53 17.79 25.13 -6.31
N PRO A 54 18.16 25.76 -5.18
CA PRO A 54 18.34 25.05 -3.93
C PRO A 54 17.07 24.27 -3.53
N GLN A 55 17.25 23.05 -3.07
CA GLN A 55 16.17 22.15 -2.65
C GLN A 55 16.61 21.35 -1.44
N SER A 56 15.80 21.36 -0.38
CA SER A 56 16.00 20.47 0.78
C SER A 56 15.43 19.08 0.48
N LEU A 57 16.08 18.04 1.01
CA LEU A 57 15.61 16.66 0.99
C LEU A 57 15.19 16.24 2.41
N PRO A 58 14.14 15.45 2.57
CA PRO A 58 13.27 14.89 1.53
C PRO A 58 12.45 15.95 0.80
N ASP A 59 12.22 15.73 -0.50
CA ASP A 59 11.39 16.59 -1.34
C ASP A 59 10.12 15.86 -1.76
N ASN A 60 8.97 16.47 -1.53
CA ASN A 60 7.66 16.02 -1.95
C ASN A 60 7.08 17.00 -2.97
N TRP A 61 6.98 16.60 -4.25
CA TRP A 61 6.50 17.48 -5.32
C TRP A 61 5.05 17.89 -5.14
N ASN A 62 4.26 17.07 -4.46
CA ASN A 62 2.89 17.47 -4.17
C ASN A 62 2.80 18.75 -3.31
N VAL A 63 3.84 19.00 -2.51
CA VAL A 63 3.96 20.20 -1.69
C VAL A 63 4.79 21.27 -2.39
N SER A 64 5.98 20.92 -2.88
CA SER A 64 6.94 21.89 -3.42
C SER A 64 6.62 22.35 -4.84
N ARG A 65 6.01 21.50 -5.68
CA ARG A 65 5.67 21.78 -7.08
C ARG A 65 4.50 20.91 -7.60
N PRO A 66 3.26 21.10 -7.10
CA PRO A 66 2.13 20.18 -7.32
C PRO A 66 1.70 20.02 -8.79
N GLN A 67 2.05 20.98 -9.65
CA GLN A 67 1.72 20.93 -11.08
C GLN A 67 2.85 20.35 -11.95
N ALA A 68 4.03 20.06 -11.37
CA ALA A 68 5.15 19.55 -12.13
C ALA A 68 4.93 18.09 -12.54
N SER A 69 5.22 17.80 -13.80
CA SER A 69 5.23 16.46 -14.38
C SER A 69 6.36 16.33 -15.38
N GLY A 70 6.84 15.12 -15.63
CA GLY A 70 7.97 14.89 -16.52
C GLY A 70 9.26 14.64 -15.77
N PHE A 71 10.39 15.01 -16.37
CA PHE A 71 11.70 14.80 -15.79
C PHE A 71 12.18 15.96 -14.94
N GLY A 72 12.79 15.62 -13.80
CA GLY A 72 13.53 16.56 -12.96
C GLY A 72 14.86 15.95 -12.55
N TRP A 73 15.85 16.81 -12.39
CA TRP A 73 17.17 16.45 -11.96
C TRP A 73 17.50 17.05 -10.60
N TYR A 74 18.04 16.22 -9.72
CA TYR A 74 18.67 16.65 -8.47
C TYR A 74 20.16 16.55 -8.62
N GLN A 75 20.88 17.61 -8.22
CA GLN A 75 22.33 17.65 -8.07
C GLN A 75 22.65 17.71 -6.59
N ILE A 76 23.37 16.72 -6.08
CA ILE A 76 23.73 16.58 -4.67
C ILE A 76 25.25 16.56 -4.58
N ARG A 77 25.83 17.60 -3.98
CA ARG A 77 27.26 17.70 -3.80
C ARG A 77 27.66 17.26 -2.40
N PHE A 78 28.72 16.48 -2.31
CA PHE A 78 29.26 16.00 -1.04
C PHE A 78 30.81 15.92 -1.12
N VAL A 79 31.45 15.88 0.05
CA VAL A 79 32.92 15.87 0.17
C VAL A 79 33.34 14.61 0.93
N LEU A 80 34.35 13.92 0.40
CA LEU A 80 35.03 12.83 1.08
C LEU A 80 36.43 13.27 1.47
N ALA A 81 36.80 13.05 2.74
CA ALA A 81 38.14 13.40 3.22
C ALA A 81 39.26 12.65 2.48
N GLN A 82 38.97 11.39 2.11
CA GLN A 82 39.90 10.53 1.37
C GLN A 82 39.12 9.70 0.36
N GLN A 83 39.79 9.28 -0.71
CA GLN A 83 39.22 8.29 -1.62
C GLN A 83 39.03 6.97 -0.89
N PRO A 84 37.82 6.36 -0.90
CA PRO A 84 37.61 5.11 -0.20
C PRO A 84 38.42 3.97 -0.83
N MET A 85 38.85 3.05 0.01
CA MET A 85 39.50 1.80 -0.44
C MET A 85 38.54 0.63 -0.53
N GLN A 86 37.33 0.78 0.01
CA GLN A 86 36.25 -0.23 0.06
C GLN A 86 35.08 0.21 -0.82
N LEU A 87 34.19 -0.73 -1.09
CA LEU A 87 32.95 -0.45 -1.79
C LEU A 87 32.09 0.52 -0.99
N TYR A 88 31.53 1.49 -1.69
CA TYR A 88 30.53 2.40 -1.18
C TYR A 88 29.16 2.09 -1.80
N ALA A 89 28.12 2.60 -1.22
CA ALA A 89 26.79 2.52 -1.78
C ALA A 89 26.09 3.88 -1.72
N VAL A 90 25.21 4.08 -2.69
CA VAL A 90 24.20 5.14 -2.70
C VAL A 90 22.88 4.48 -2.34
N TYR A 91 22.26 4.93 -1.26
CA TYR A 91 20.99 4.41 -0.76
C TYR A 91 19.95 5.53 -0.71
N ALA A 92 18.85 5.35 -1.45
CA ALA A 92 17.67 6.21 -1.39
C ALA A 92 16.50 5.41 -0.85
N PRO A 93 16.02 5.70 0.39
CA PRO A 93 14.98 4.92 1.05
C PRO A 93 13.63 4.95 0.32
N LYS A 94 13.34 6.04 -0.39
CA LYS A 94 12.11 6.22 -1.18
C LYS A 94 12.35 7.20 -2.31
N ILE A 95 11.82 6.86 -3.46
CA ILE A 95 11.70 7.74 -4.62
C ILE A 95 10.25 7.72 -5.11
N SER A 96 9.86 8.74 -5.85
CA SER A 96 8.65 8.68 -6.65
C SER A 96 8.85 7.76 -7.84
N ILE A 97 7.81 7.47 -8.53
CA ILE A 97 7.64 6.53 -9.63
C ILE A 97 8.94 5.85 -10.10
N SER A 98 9.94 6.58 -10.65
CA SER A 98 11.23 6.00 -11.05
C SER A 98 12.36 7.02 -11.06
N ALA A 99 13.61 6.54 -10.90
CA ALA A 99 14.82 7.37 -10.94
C ALA A 99 16.01 6.63 -11.55
N ALA A 100 16.95 7.41 -12.12
CA ALA A 100 18.26 6.99 -12.55
C ALA A 100 19.33 7.80 -11.81
N PHE A 101 20.42 7.17 -11.42
CA PHE A 101 21.49 7.72 -10.60
C PHE A 101 22.80 7.79 -11.38
N TYR A 102 23.50 8.91 -11.25
CA TYR A 102 24.79 9.17 -11.89
C TYR A 102 25.77 9.71 -10.84
N LEU A 103 26.92 9.09 -10.68
CA LEU A 103 27.96 9.51 -9.76
C LEU A 103 29.14 10.05 -10.53
N ASN A 104 29.52 11.32 -10.27
CA ASN A 104 30.59 12.02 -10.96
C ASN A 104 30.47 11.96 -12.49
N GLY A 105 29.24 12.06 -13.00
CA GLY A 105 28.88 12.01 -14.42
C GLY A 105 28.77 10.60 -15.01
N GLN A 106 29.09 9.55 -14.26
CA GLN A 106 28.95 8.17 -14.73
C GLN A 106 27.62 7.55 -14.27
N TYR A 107 26.95 6.88 -15.17
CA TYR A 107 25.70 6.15 -14.85
C TYR A 107 25.97 5.04 -13.83
N LEU A 108 25.27 5.10 -12.71
CA LEU A 108 25.40 4.13 -11.61
C LEU A 108 24.32 3.04 -11.68
N GLY A 109 23.10 3.42 -12.06
CA GLY A 109 22.00 2.49 -12.19
C GLY A 109 20.63 3.18 -12.16
N SER A 110 19.58 2.39 -12.37
CA SER A 110 18.19 2.83 -12.25
C SER A 110 17.33 1.75 -11.61
N GLY A 111 16.15 2.13 -11.12
CA GLY A 111 15.20 1.21 -10.52
C GLY A 111 14.50 0.25 -11.50
N GLY A 112 14.92 0.18 -12.75
CA GLY A 112 14.34 -0.62 -13.83
C GLY A 112 14.12 0.17 -15.11
N ALA A 113 13.16 -0.20 -15.93
CA ALA A 113 12.88 0.50 -17.18
C ALA A 113 12.60 2.00 -16.94
N PHE A 114 13.28 2.85 -17.70
CA PHE A 114 13.24 4.31 -17.55
C PHE A 114 13.13 5.00 -18.91
N THR A 115 12.19 4.52 -19.73
CA THR A 115 11.97 5.01 -21.09
C THR A 115 10.52 5.48 -21.24
N PRO A 116 10.19 6.69 -20.78
CA PRO A 116 8.84 7.22 -20.89
C PRO A 116 8.45 7.53 -22.34
N PRO A 117 7.14 7.61 -22.65
CA PRO A 117 6.02 7.33 -21.74
C PRO A 117 5.65 5.85 -21.67
N ALA A 118 6.26 4.97 -22.48
CA ALA A 118 5.77 3.62 -22.68
C ALA A 118 6.09 2.66 -21.52
N THR A 119 7.31 2.74 -20.98
CA THR A 119 7.79 1.80 -19.96
C THR A 119 8.53 2.54 -18.84
N ILE A 120 7.88 2.66 -17.69
CA ILE A 120 8.47 3.22 -16.47
C ILE A 120 8.24 2.27 -15.33
N ALA A 121 9.32 1.80 -14.72
CA ALA A 121 9.25 0.95 -13.54
C ALA A 121 8.62 1.70 -12.35
N ARG A 122 7.75 1.04 -11.61
CA ARG A 122 7.05 1.59 -10.43
C ARG A 122 7.85 1.30 -9.18
N ASN A 123 8.58 2.30 -8.70
CA ASN A 123 9.46 2.19 -7.54
C ASN A 123 9.03 3.05 -6.34
N ALA A 124 7.82 3.61 -6.36
CA ALA A 124 7.33 4.50 -5.30
C ALA A 124 7.39 3.86 -3.89
N ASN A 125 7.42 2.54 -3.81
CA ASN A 125 7.52 1.80 -2.56
C ASN A 125 8.75 0.87 -2.53
N ARG A 126 9.78 1.15 -3.34
CA ARG A 126 11.00 0.34 -3.41
C ARG A 126 12.21 1.19 -3.07
N PRO A 127 12.97 0.86 -2.02
CA PRO A 127 14.23 1.52 -1.76
C PRO A 127 15.21 1.24 -2.91
N GLN A 128 16.05 2.22 -3.22
CA GLN A 128 17.08 2.11 -4.25
C GLN A 128 18.45 1.96 -3.60
N PHE A 129 19.27 1.05 -4.14
CA PHE A 129 20.60 0.75 -3.63
C PHE A 129 21.55 0.45 -4.79
N PHE A 130 22.59 1.25 -4.90
CA PHE A 130 23.58 1.10 -5.96
C PHE A 130 24.97 1.08 -5.38
N VAL A 131 25.76 0.07 -5.72
CA VAL A 131 27.15 -0.06 -5.26
C VAL A 131 28.05 0.77 -6.17
N ALA A 132 28.89 1.60 -5.56
CA ALA A 132 29.91 2.39 -6.23
C ALA A 132 31.30 1.82 -5.92
N THR A 133 32.09 1.58 -6.98
CA THR A 133 33.50 1.19 -6.80
C THR A 133 34.34 2.37 -6.36
N PRO A 134 35.46 2.16 -5.66
CA PRO A 134 36.35 3.22 -5.21
C PRO A 134 36.79 4.19 -6.32
N GLN A 135 36.92 3.69 -7.56
CA GLN A 135 37.36 4.47 -8.72
C GLN A 135 36.36 5.55 -9.16
N LEU A 136 35.07 5.34 -8.83
CA LEU A 136 34.02 6.33 -9.12
C LEU A 136 34.00 7.50 -8.14
N LEU A 137 34.64 7.34 -6.99
CA LEU A 137 34.73 8.34 -5.92
C LEU A 137 36.09 9.02 -5.88
N ARG A 138 36.12 10.29 -5.48
CA ARG A 138 37.30 11.11 -5.40
C ARG A 138 37.52 11.60 -3.98
N SER A 139 38.78 11.80 -3.60
CA SER A 139 39.09 12.67 -2.46
C SER A 139 38.65 14.09 -2.79
N GLY A 140 38.01 14.78 -1.84
CA GLY A 140 37.40 16.08 -2.06
C GLY A 140 36.00 16.04 -2.61
N GLY A 141 35.65 16.90 -3.56
CA GLY A 141 34.29 17.07 -4.07
C GLY A 141 33.81 15.95 -4.97
N ASN A 142 32.62 15.48 -4.70
CA ASN A 142 31.85 14.49 -5.49
C ASN A 142 30.45 15.02 -5.78
N THR A 143 29.87 14.60 -6.88
CA THR A 143 28.53 15.01 -7.29
C THR A 143 27.69 13.78 -7.65
N LEU A 144 26.56 13.63 -6.99
CA LEU A 144 25.52 12.68 -7.32
C LEU A 144 24.41 13.41 -8.07
N HIS A 145 24.09 12.98 -9.29
CA HIS A 145 22.91 13.42 -10.00
C HIS A 145 21.85 12.34 -9.95
N VAL A 146 20.61 12.74 -9.70
CA VAL A 146 19.46 11.84 -9.70
C VAL A 146 18.42 12.38 -10.66
N ARG A 147 18.18 11.66 -11.74
CA ARG A 147 17.10 11.94 -12.69
C ARG A 147 15.85 11.24 -12.25
N ILE A 148 14.78 12.00 -12.00
CA ILE A 148 13.47 11.45 -11.61
C ILE A 148 12.47 11.71 -12.73
N TRP A 149 11.60 10.74 -13.00
CA TRP A 149 10.36 10.96 -13.73
C TRP A 149 9.16 10.85 -12.80
N SER A 150 8.22 11.77 -12.93
CA SER A 150 6.98 11.73 -12.16
C SER A 150 5.78 12.29 -12.91
N ALA A 151 4.59 11.82 -12.52
CA ALA A 151 3.32 12.42 -12.89
C ALA A 151 3.00 13.61 -11.97
N ALA A 152 2.09 14.48 -12.41
CA ALA A 152 1.71 15.67 -11.66
C ALA A 152 1.21 15.32 -10.25
N GLY A 153 1.76 15.96 -9.23
CA GLY A 153 1.35 15.85 -7.85
C GLY A 153 1.87 14.62 -7.09
N VAL A 154 2.82 13.84 -7.63
CA VAL A 154 3.33 12.63 -6.95
C VAL A 154 4.86 12.49 -6.99
N GLY A 155 5.59 13.49 -7.46
CA GLY A 155 7.05 13.49 -7.51
C GLY A 155 7.72 13.52 -6.13
N GLY A 156 9.00 13.14 -6.09
CA GLY A 156 9.80 13.32 -4.88
C GLY A 156 10.92 12.31 -4.69
N ILE A 157 11.79 12.62 -3.75
CA ILE A 157 12.91 11.79 -3.31
C ILE A 157 13.14 11.99 -1.81
N ALA A 158 13.43 10.91 -1.11
CA ALA A 158 13.90 10.95 0.27
C ALA A 158 15.34 11.48 0.35
N ALA A 159 15.80 11.83 1.56
CA ALA A 159 17.20 12.09 1.78
C ALA A 159 18.05 10.88 1.38
N VAL A 160 19.11 11.13 0.61
CA VAL A 160 19.98 10.07 0.10
C VAL A 160 21.12 9.84 1.07
N GLN A 161 21.48 8.59 1.26
CA GLN A 161 22.64 8.22 2.08
C GLN A 161 23.75 7.68 1.19
N ILE A 162 24.99 8.05 1.52
CA ILE A 162 26.19 7.52 0.87
C ILE A 162 27.22 7.12 1.94
N GLY A 163 27.80 5.94 1.79
CA GLY A 163 28.75 5.42 2.76
C GLY A 163 29.25 4.03 2.38
N PRO A 164 30.03 3.39 3.27
CA PRO A 164 30.46 2.01 3.07
C PRO A 164 29.28 1.08 2.77
N GLU A 165 29.47 0.24 1.77
CA GLU A 165 28.44 -0.70 1.34
C GLU A 165 27.97 -1.62 2.48
N ALA A 166 28.92 -2.10 3.28
CA ALA A 166 28.64 -2.99 4.43
C ALA A 166 27.74 -2.34 5.49
N GLU A 167 27.78 -1.00 5.66
CA GLU A 167 26.96 -0.26 6.62
C GLU A 167 25.56 0.03 6.08
N LEU A 168 25.44 0.31 4.78
CA LEU A 168 24.17 0.68 4.16
C LEU A 168 23.34 -0.53 3.72
N ARG A 169 23.97 -1.67 3.44
CA ARG A 169 23.28 -2.89 2.99
C ARG A 169 22.25 -3.41 4.01
N PRO A 170 22.55 -3.52 5.31
CA PRO A 170 21.55 -3.95 6.29
C PRO A 170 20.34 -3.02 6.38
N LEU A 171 20.56 -1.70 6.27
CA LEU A 171 19.49 -0.71 6.26
C LEU A 171 18.58 -0.88 5.04
N TYR A 172 19.19 -1.07 3.86
CA TYR A 172 18.45 -1.34 2.62
C TYR A 172 17.68 -2.65 2.70
N GLU A 173 18.31 -3.76 3.12
CA GLU A 173 17.69 -5.08 3.16
C GLU A 173 16.52 -5.13 4.15
N HIS A 174 16.67 -4.53 5.32
CA HIS A 174 15.59 -4.40 6.29
C HIS A 174 14.41 -3.59 5.71
N ARG A 175 14.71 -2.46 5.08
CA ARG A 175 13.68 -1.65 4.47
C ARG A 175 13.03 -2.33 3.27
N TYR A 176 13.79 -3.05 2.46
CA TYR A 176 13.28 -3.86 1.36
C TYR A 176 12.37 -4.99 1.84
N LEU A 177 12.75 -5.68 2.91
CA LEU A 177 11.91 -6.69 3.56
C LEU A 177 10.55 -6.09 3.95
N LEU A 178 10.56 -4.95 4.64
CA LEU A 178 9.33 -4.30 5.09
C LEU A 178 8.52 -3.75 3.90
N GLN A 179 9.10 -2.94 3.03
CA GLN A 179 8.36 -2.22 1.99
C GLN A 179 7.97 -3.09 0.79
N VAL A 180 8.71 -4.16 0.51
CA VAL A 180 8.49 -4.98 -0.69
C VAL A 180 8.00 -6.37 -0.34
N GLN A 181 8.78 -7.14 0.42
CA GLN A 181 8.47 -8.55 0.65
C GLN A 181 7.21 -8.72 1.52
N PHE A 182 7.06 -7.97 2.58
CA PHE A 182 5.87 -8.04 3.42
C PHE A 182 4.61 -7.53 2.71
N GLN A 183 4.74 -6.57 1.79
CA GLN A 183 3.59 -6.18 0.97
C GLN A 183 3.21 -7.24 -0.06
N GLN A 184 4.16 -7.99 -0.61
CA GLN A 184 3.88 -9.16 -1.44
C GLN A 184 3.12 -10.24 -0.66
N ILE A 185 3.56 -10.52 0.58
CA ILE A 185 2.85 -11.43 1.49
C ILE A 185 1.43 -10.92 1.77
N SER A 186 1.27 -9.63 2.06
CA SER A 186 -0.03 -9.00 2.30
C SER A 186 -0.95 -9.15 1.07
N ALA A 187 -0.45 -8.91 -0.13
CA ALA A 187 -1.19 -9.11 -1.37
C ALA A 187 -1.65 -10.57 -1.55
N ALA A 188 -0.75 -11.54 -1.28
CA ALA A 188 -1.09 -12.96 -1.35
C ALA A 188 -2.18 -13.34 -0.35
N LEU A 189 -2.12 -12.83 0.88
CA LEU A 189 -3.12 -13.06 1.92
C LEU A 189 -4.49 -12.46 1.55
N ILE A 190 -4.51 -11.22 1.04
CA ILE A 190 -5.74 -10.59 0.55
C ILE A 190 -6.34 -11.40 -0.60
N GLY A 191 -5.50 -11.85 -1.55
CA GLY A 191 -5.93 -12.69 -2.66
C GLY A 191 -6.50 -14.03 -2.22
N PHE A 192 -5.88 -14.67 -1.24
CA PHE A 192 -6.40 -15.91 -0.65
C PHE A 192 -7.79 -15.70 -0.04
N VAL A 193 -7.96 -14.65 0.77
CA VAL A 193 -9.27 -14.34 1.36
C VAL A 193 -10.29 -13.99 0.28
N ALA A 194 -9.92 -13.26 -0.77
CA ALA A 194 -10.82 -12.96 -1.88
C ALA A 194 -11.35 -14.23 -2.54
N VAL A 195 -10.46 -15.16 -2.91
CA VAL A 195 -10.83 -16.45 -3.53
C VAL A 195 -11.74 -17.26 -2.59
N LEU A 196 -11.38 -17.36 -1.31
CA LEU A 196 -12.15 -18.10 -0.31
C LEU A 196 -13.56 -17.52 -0.16
N MET A 197 -13.70 -16.21 -0.02
CA MET A 197 -15.01 -15.56 0.16
C MET A 197 -15.87 -15.67 -1.10
N LEU A 198 -15.29 -15.50 -2.28
CA LEU A 198 -16.01 -15.69 -3.54
C LEU A 198 -16.42 -17.15 -3.74
N PHE A 199 -15.58 -18.12 -3.39
CA PHE A 199 -15.92 -19.53 -3.41
C PHE A 199 -17.10 -19.85 -2.48
N LEU A 200 -17.08 -19.38 -1.23
CA LEU A 200 -18.19 -19.56 -0.30
C LEU A 200 -19.48 -18.92 -0.83
N TRP A 201 -19.40 -17.75 -1.46
CA TRP A 201 -20.53 -17.10 -2.09
C TRP A 201 -21.13 -17.92 -3.24
N THR A 202 -20.30 -18.55 -4.10
CA THR A 202 -20.81 -19.41 -5.19
C THR A 202 -21.58 -20.62 -4.66
N ARG A 203 -21.23 -21.11 -3.45
CA ARG A 203 -21.96 -22.21 -2.78
C ARG A 203 -23.26 -21.77 -2.13
N ARG A 204 -23.37 -20.49 -1.73
CA ARG A 204 -24.57 -19.91 -1.10
C ARG A 204 -24.80 -18.48 -1.61
N PRO A 205 -25.34 -18.30 -2.83
CA PRO A 205 -25.49 -16.98 -3.45
C PRO A 205 -26.43 -16.03 -2.69
N GLN A 206 -27.34 -16.58 -1.86
CA GLN A 206 -28.21 -15.79 -0.97
C GLN A 206 -27.42 -15.07 0.13
N ASP A 207 -26.26 -15.57 0.53
CA ASP A 207 -25.38 -14.97 1.53
C ASP A 207 -24.45 -13.94 0.89
N THR A 208 -25.04 -12.83 0.44
CA THR A 208 -24.32 -11.77 -0.31
C THR A 208 -23.18 -11.10 0.46
N MET A 209 -23.08 -11.29 1.78
CA MET A 209 -21.95 -10.81 2.59
C MET A 209 -20.60 -11.33 2.08
N HIS A 210 -20.54 -12.66 1.80
CA HIS A 210 -19.32 -13.28 1.29
C HIS A 210 -18.93 -12.72 -0.08
N GLY A 211 -19.92 -12.50 -0.97
CA GLY A 211 -19.71 -11.91 -2.28
C GLY A 211 -19.16 -10.48 -2.20
N TYR A 212 -19.72 -9.65 -1.33
CA TYR A 212 -19.25 -8.27 -1.17
C TYR A 212 -17.88 -8.18 -0.50
N LEU A 213 -17.60 -9.00 0.52
CA LEU A 213 -16.26 -9.04 1.11
C LEU A 213 -15.24 -9.59 0.10
N GLY A 214 -15.57 -10.66 -0.61
CA GLY A 214 -14.72 -11.23 -1.66
C GLY A 214 -14.43 -10.22 -2.78
N GLY A 215 -15.45 -9.49 -3.23
CA GLY A 215 -15.30 -8.40 -4.20
C GLY A 215 -14.43 -7.25 -3.69
N SER A 216 -14.60 -6.86 -2.42
CA SER A 216 -13.75 -5.86 -1.75
C SER A 216 -12.29 -6.31 -1.71
N CYS A 217 -12.02 -7.55 -1.27
CA CYS A 217 -10.66 -8.10 -1.22
C CYS A 217 -10.05 -8.24 -2.61
N LEU A 218 -10.81 -8.66 -3.63
CA LEU A 218 -10.31 -8.75 -5.01
C LEU A 218 -9.92 -7.36 -5.55
N ALA A 219 -10.76 -6.37 -5.34
CA ALA A 219 -10.45 -5.00 -5.73
C ALA A 219 -9.26 -4.43 -4.92
N ALA A 220 -9.18 -4.71 -3.61
CA ALA A 220 -8.03 -4.33 -2.79
C ALA A 220 -6.73 -4.99 -3.28
N LEU A 221 -6.76 -6.25 -3.72
CA LEU A 221 -5.60 -6.93 -4.32
C LEU A 221 -5.11 -6.19 -5.57
N VAL A 222 -6.03 -5.78 -6.47
CA VAL A 222 -5.68 -5.01 -7.66
C VAL A 222 -5.09 -3.65 -7.28
N HIS A 223 -5.65 -2.98 -6.26
CA HIS A 223 -5.08 -1.71 -5.75
C HIS A 223 -3.67 -1.90 -5.17
N VAL A 224 -3.47 -2.92 -4.33
CA VAL A 224 -2.16 -3.22 -3.71
C VAL A 224 -1.11 -3.59 -4.76
N ALA A 225 -1.51 -4.09 -5.92
CA ALA A 225 -0.61 -4.36 -7.03
C ALA A 225 0.15 -3.10 -7.51
N LEU A 226 -0.36 -1.88 -7.26
CA LEU A 226 0.36 -0.62 -7.48
C LEU A 226 1.71 -0.56 -6.72
N PHE A 227 1.77 -1.15 -5.52
CA PHE A 227 2.96 -1.14 -4.66
C PHE A 227 3.85 -2.37 -4.87
N VAL A 228 3.27 -3.48 -5.36
CA VAL A 228 3.95 -4.77 -5.49
C VAL A 228 4.54 -4.96 -6.88
N VAL A 229 3.82 -4.57 -7.94
CA VAL A 229 4.22 -4.76 -9.33
C VAL A 229 5.14 -3.62 -9.76
N ARG A 230 6.42 -3.95 -10.04
CA ARG A 230 7.41 -2.99 -10.54
C ARG A 230 7.22 -2.68 -12.03
N ASP A 231 7.17 -3.73 -12.82
CA ASP A 231 7.06 -3.63 -14.28
C ASP A 231 5.59 -3.78 -14.66
N ALA A 232 4.92 -2.63 -14.81
CA ALA A 232 3.48 -2.58 -15.05
C ALA A 232 3.09 -3.27 -16.37
N PRO A 233 2.05 -4.14 -16.39
CA PRO A 233 1.63 -4.81 -17.61
C PRO A 233 0.87 -3.90 -18.59
N LEU A 234 0.45 -2.71 -18.12
CA LEU A 234 -0.21 -1.70 -18.95
C LEU A 234 0.71 -0.49 -19.15
N PRO A 235 0.70 0.14 -20.35
CA PRO A 235 1.59 1.25 -20.65
C PRO A 235 1.19 2.54 -19.93
N GLY A 236 2.19 3.41 -19.69
CA GLY A 236 2.02 4.74 -19.13
C GLY A 236 1.31 4.71 -17.77
N LEU A 237 0.35 5.60 -17.57
CA LEU A 237 -0.44 5.70 -16.35
C LEU A 237 -1.69 4.80 -16.32
N TRP A 238 -1.96 3.99 -17.35
CA TRP A 238 -3.14 3.12 -17.37
C TRP A 238 -3.15 2.08 -16.26
N TRP A 239 -1.96 1.60 -15.88
CA TRP A 239 -1.82 0.72 -14.71
C TRP A 239 -2.26 1.41 -13.42
N ASP A 240 -1.83 2.64 -13.24
CA ASP A 240 -2.16 3.44 -12.07
C ASP A 240 -3.67 3.76 -12.03
N VAL A 241 -4.26 4.08 -13.19
CA VAL A 241 -5.72 4.28 -13.34
C VAL A 241 -6.49 3.03 -12.93
N LEU A 242 -6.07 1.85 -13.39
CA LEU A 242 -6.69 0.59 -13.00
C LEU A 242 -6.62 0.36 -11.48
N CYS A 243 -5.43 0.55 -10.90
CA CYS A 243 -5.23 0.34 -9.47
C CYS A 243 -5.98 1.36 -8.58
N LEU A 244 -6.08 2.62 -9.01
CA LEU A 244 -6.87 3.64 -8.29
C LEU A 244 -8.37 3.40 -8.42
N THR A 245 -8.86 3.02 -9.60
CA THR A 245 -10.25 2.59 -9.78
C THR A 245 -10.59 1.41 -8.86
N ALA A 246 -9.67 0.47 -8.72
CA ALA A 246 -9.85 -0.68 -7.84
C ALA A 246 -9.92 -0.29 -6.35
N LEU A 247 -9.23 0.77 -5.91
CA LEU A 247 -9.39 1.31 -4.56
C LEU A 247 -10.84 1.72 -4.31
N GLY A 248 -11.42 2.52 -5.22
CA GLY A 248 -12.81 2.96 -5.10
C GLY A 248 -13.79 1.78 -5.07
N PHE A 249 -13.56 0.75 -5.88
CA PHE A 249 -14.38 -0.47 -5.88
C PHE A 249 -14.24 -1.23 -4.57
N SER A 250 -13.03 -1.36 -4.02
CA SER A 250 -12.79 -2.04 -2.75
C SER A 250 -13.61 -1.40 -1.63
N VAL A 251 -13.57 -0.07 -1.52
CA VAL A 251 -14.28 0.69 -0.50
C VAL A 251 -15.81 0.60 -0.67
N ALA A 252 -16.30 0.67 -1.91
CA ALA A 252 -17.72 0.54 -2.21
C ALA A 252 -18.26 -0.86 -1.87
N PHE A 253 -17.53 -1.92 -2.26
CA PHE A 253 -17.89 -3.28 -1.88
C PHE A 253 -17.82 -3.51 -0.37
N TYR A 254 -16.84 -2.91 0.32
CA TYR A 254 -16.77 -2.97 1.78
C TYR A 254 -17.97 -2.30 2.44
N ALA A 255 -18.43 -1.15 1.94
CA ALA A 255 -19.63 -0.48 2.42
C ALA A 255 -20.88 -1.37 2.21
N LEU A 256 -21.01 -2.03 1.06
CA LEU A 256 -22.08 -3.01 0.82
C LEU A 256 -22.00 -4.20 1.78
N PHE A 257 -20.79 -4.70 2.06
CA PHE A 257 -20.56 -5.75 3.08
C PHE A 257 -21.05 -5.29 4.45
N VAL A 258 -20.68 -4.09 4.91
CA VAL A 258 -21.10 -3.54 6.22
C VAL A 258 -22.62 -3.41 6.32
N LEU A 259 -23.30 -3.00 5.25
CA LEU A 259 -24.77 -2.95 5.22
C LEU A 259 -25.37 -4.35 5.40
N ARG A 260 -24.86 -5.37 4.71
CA ARG A 260 -25.35 -6.75 4.84
C ARG A 260 -25.02 -7.36 6.20
N PHE A 261 -23.80 -7.13 6.70
CA PHE A 261 -23.37 -7.57 8.02
C PHE A 261 -24.27 -7.05 9.15
N THR A 262 -24.69 -5.78 9.03
CA THR A 262 -25.58 -5.15 10.03
C THR A 262 -27.07 -5.38 9.75
N GLY A 263 -27.44 -6.18 8.74
CA GLY A 263 -28.81 -6.47 8.36
C GLY A 263 -29.58 -5.30 7.74
N ARG A 264 -28.86 -4.24 7.33
CA ARG A 264 -29.47 -3.04 6.74
C ARG A 264 -29.56 -3.16 5.23
N ARG A 265 -30.69 -2.71 4.67
CA ARG A 265 -30.89 -2.53 3.23
C ARG A 265 -31.33 -1.09 2.98
N ARG A 266 -30.46 -0.30 2.30
CA ARG A 266 -30.72 1.11 1.95
C ARG A 266 -30.65 1.27 0.44
N ARG A 267 -31.75 0.96 -0.26
CA ARG A 267 -31.79 0.90 -1.73
C ARG A 267 -31.19 2.13 -2.41
N SER A 268 -31.52 3.34 -1.95
CA SER A 268 -30.98 4.58 -2.54
C SER A 268 -29.47 4.70 -2.36
N PHE A 269 -28.93 4.35 -1.19
CA PHE A 269 -27.52 4.39 -0.94
C PHE A 269 -26.77 3.30 -1.72
N GLU A 270 -27.33 2.11 -1.81
CA GLU A 270 -26.77 1.03 -2.64
C GLU A 270 -26.75 1.41 -4.13
N ALA A 271 -27.85 2.01 -4.62
CA ALA A 271 -27.89 2.52 -5.99
C ALA A 271 -26.81 3.59 -6.25
N LEU A 272 -26.55 4.48 -5.27
CA LEU A 272 -25.48 5.48 -5.35
C LEU A 272 -24.10 4.81 -5.41
N LEU A 273 -23.84 3.77 -4.61
CA LEU A 273 -22.57 3.03 -4.66
C LEU A 273 -22.38 2.34 -6.02
N TRP A 274 -23.43 1.74 -6.58
CA TRP A 274 -23.35 1.13 -7.91
C TRP A 274 -23.13 2.16 -9.01
N LEU A 275 -23.78 3.33 -8.93
CA LEU A 275 -23.56 4.44 -9.84
C LEU A 275 -22.11 4.96 -9.73
N TYR A 276 -21.61 5.13 -8.49
CA TYR A 276 -20.21 5.48 -8.26
C TYR A 276 -19.27 4.49 -8.93
N MET A 277 -19.43 3.18 -8.69
CA MET A 277 -18.58 2.16 -9.32
C MET A 277 -18.68 2.16 -10.85
N ALA A 278 -19.86 2.42 -11.41
CA ALA A 278 -20.03 2.51 -12.86
C ALA A 278 -19.32 3.74 -13.47
N MET A 279 -19.33 4.88 -12.77
CA MET A 279 -18.75 6.13 -13.26
C MET A 279 -17.25 6.25 -12.92
N ASN A 280 -16.78 5.65 -11.85
CA ASN A 280 -15.43 5.79 -11.32
C ASN A 280 -14.33 5.51 -12.37
N PRO A 281 -14.34 4.42 -13.18
CA PRO A 281 -13.30 4.17 -14.18
C PRO A 281 -13.16 5.31 -15.19
N PHE A 282 -14.28 5.91 -15.59
CA PHE A 282 -14.28 7.01 -16.55
C PHE A 282 -13.70 8.29 -15.93
N VAL A 283 -14.10 8.61 -14.70
CA VAL A 283 -13.58 9.77 -13.97
C VAL A 283 -12.09 9.63 -13.72
N VAL A 284 -11.64 8.48 -13.22
CA VAL A 284 -10.23 8.20 -12.95
C VAL A 284 -9.41 8.23 -14.25
N ALA A 285 -9.92 7.70 -15.37
CA ALA A 285 -9.21 7.74 -16.65
C ALA A 285 -9.13 9.17 -17.21
N LEU A 286 -10.23 9.91 -17.22
CA LEU A 286 -10.27 11.25 -17.81
C LEU A 286 -9.43 12.28 -17.05
N VAL A 287 -9.44 12.20 -15.73
CA VAL A 287 -8.71 13.14 -14.86
C VAL A 287 -7.33 12.61 -14.50
N GLY A 288 -7.22 11.32 -14.15
CA GLY A 288 -5.99 10.71 -13.65
C GLY A 288 -4.85 10.71 -14.64
N LEU A 289 -5.12 10.58 -15.94
CA LEU A 289 -4.09 10.66 -16.98
C LEU A 289 -3.48 12.06 -17.13
N LYS A 290 -4.17 13.10 -16.63
CA LYS A 290 -3.70 14.50 -16.72
C LYS A 290 -3.29 15.07 -15.35
N GLN A 291 -4.03 14.73 -14.31
CA GLN A 291 -3.86 15.26 -12.95
C GLN A 291 -3.92 14.13 -11.92
N TYR A 292 -2.87 13.32 -11.91
CA TYR A 292 -2.80 12.11 -11.10
C TYR A 292 -2.98 12.38 -9.60
N GLY A 293 -2.36 13.44 -9.07
CA GLY A 293 -2.50 13.83 -7.67
C GLY A 293 -3.93 14.21 -7.27
N LEU A 294 -4.70 14.82 -8.19
CA LEU A 294 -6.10 15.16 -7.93
C LEU A 294 -6.97 13.92 -7.76
N ILE A 295 -6.72 12.88 -8.56
CA ILE A 295 -7.44 11.61 -8.43
C ILE A 295 -7.09 10.89 -7.14
N ILE A 296 -5.83 10.89 -6.70
CA ILE A 296 -5.44 10.34 -5.39
C ILE A 296 -6.22 11.06 -4.28
N ALA A 297 -6.30 12.40 -4.31
CA ALA A 297 -7.05 13.16 -3.33
C ALA A 297 -8.56 12.86 -3.36
N PHE A 298 -9.14 12.73 -4.55
CA PHE A 298 -10.55 12.36 -4.73
C PHE A 298 -10.86 10.96 -4.18
N GLU A 299 -10.10 9.94 -4.57
CA GLU A 299 -10.30 8.56 -4.08
C GLU A 299 -10.07 8.46 -2.58
N SER A 300 -9.10 9.20 -2.03
CA SER A 300 -8.88 9.29 -0.60
C SER A 300 -10.08 9.92 0.13
N LEU A 301 -10.66 10.98 -0.43
CA LEU A 301 -11.87 11.60 0.13
C LEU A 301 -13.04 10.62 0.14
N VAL A 302 -13.27 9.89 -0.95
CA VAL A 302 -14.31 8.85 -1.02
C VAL A 302 -14.06 7.76 0.03
N PHE A 303 -12.81 7.31 0.16
CA PHE A 303 -12.39 6.36 1.18
C PHE A 303 -12.77 6.86 2.59
N PHE A 304 -12.35 8.06 2.97
CA PHE A 304 -12.63 8.60 4.30
C PHE A 304 -14.13 8.77 4.55
N VAL A 305 -14.89 9.32 3.60
CA VAL A 305 -16.33 9.54 3.74
C VAL A 305 -17.08 8.21 3.93
N LEU A 306 -16.78 7.21 3.09
CA LEU A 306 -17.44 5.90 3.19
C LEU A 306 -17.01 5.15 4.46
N PHE A 307 -15.74 5.23 4.87
CA PHE A 307 -15.27 4.58 6.09
C PHE A 307 -15.87 5.21 7.34
N VAL A 308 -15.93 6.55 7.43
CA VAL A 308 -16.61 7.24 8.54
C VAL A 308 -18.09 6.88 8.59
N PHE A 309 -18.77 6.80 7.44
CA PHE A 309 -20.15 6.36 7.36
C PHE A 309 -20.32 4.91 7.86
N CYS A 310 -19.48 3.99 7.39
CA CYS A 310 -19.48 2.60 7.84
C CYS A 310 -19.15 2.48 9.34
N MET A 311 -18.23 3.29 9.84
CA MET A 311 -17.88 3.34 11.25
C MET A 311 -19.08 3.74 12.12
N GLY A 312 -19.85 4.76 11.69
CA GLY A 312 -21.08 5.15 12.40
C GLY A 312 -22.12 4.02 12.44
N ILE A 313 -22.29 3.28 11.33
CA ILE A 313 -23.19 2.11 11.28
C ILE A 313 -22.71 1.00 12.22
N LEU A 314 -21.44 0.66 12.16
CA LEU A 314 -20.84 -0.43 12.97
C LEU A 314 -20.81 -0.08 14.46
N ALA A 315 -20.49 1.18 14.81
CA ALA A 315 -20.54 1.65 16.20
C ALA A 315 -21.96 1.52 16.78
N GLN A 316 -22.98 1.97 16.03
CA GLN A 316 -24.37 1.83 16.45
C GLN A 316 -24.80 0.36 16.55
N PHE A 317 -24.37 -0.49 15.62
CA PHE A 317 -24.67 -1.92 15.65
C PHE A 317 -23.99 -2.61 16.82
N TRP A 318 -22.71 -2.36 17.06
CA TRP A 318 -21.96 -2.87 18.20
C TRP A 318 -22.56 -2.40 19.53
N TRP A 319 -22.92 -1.13 19.66
CA TRP A 319 -23.55 -0.59 20.87
C TRP A 319 -24.83 -1.34 21.25
N ARG A 320 -25.63 -1.75 20.24
CA ARG A 320 -26.90 -2.47 20.44
C ARG A 320 -26.70 -3.94 20.68
N ARG A 321 -25.78 -4.61 19.98
CA ARG A 321 -25.63 -6.06 19.97
C ARG A 321 -24.57 -6.57 20.92
N ARG A 322 -23.51 -5.80 21.19
CA ARG A 322 -22.37 -6.12 22.06
C ARG A 322 -21.70 -7.45 21.73
N THR A 323 -21.71 -7.88 20.48
CA THR A 323 -21.06 -9.12 20.04
C THR A 323 -19.57 -8.89 19.74
N VAL A 324 -18.75 -9.94 19.96
CA VAL A 324 -17.30 -9.91 19.64
C VAL A 324 -17.09 -9.67 18.15
N GLU A 325 -17.93 -10.27 17.29
CA GLU A 325 -17.88 -10.10 15.85
C GLU A 325 -18.06 -8.64 15.43
N SER A 326 -19.06 -7.96 15.98
CA SER A 326 -19.32 -6.56 15.67
C SER A 326 -18.22 -5.63 16.17
N PHE A 327 -17.62 -5.94 17.32
CA PHE A 327 -16.45 -5.23 17.84
C PHE A 327 -15.22 -5.42 16.94
N LEU A 328 -14.97 -6.65 16.49
CA LEU A 328 -13.85 -6.97 15.60
C LEU A 328 -13.94 -6.18 14.29
N VAL A 329 -15.09 -6.23 13.59
CA VAL A 329 -15.28 -5.51 12.32
C VAL A 329 -15.16 -4.00 12.52
N PHE A 330 -15.67 -3.45 13.62
CA PHE A 330 -15.52 -2.06 13.97
C PHE A 330 -14.04 -1.69 14.20
N SER A 331 -13.31 -2.52 14.96
CA SER A 331 -11.90 -2.26 15.29
C SER A 331 -11.00 -2.31 14.05
N VAL A 332 -11.23 -3.25 13.12
CA VAL A 332 -10.53 -3.32 11.85
C VAL A 332 -10.74 -2.03 11.05
N LEU A 333 -11.97 -1.55 10.97
CA LEU A 333 -12.29 -0.33 10.23
C LEU A 333 -11.62 0.92 10.85
N VAL A 334 -11.60 1.02 12.18
CA VAL A 334 -10.89 2.11 12.88
C VAL A 334 -9.40 2.07 12.57
N PHE A 335 -8.81 0.87 12.59
CA PHE A 335 -7.40 0.67 12.30
C PHE A 335 -7.06 1.05 10.84
N ASP A 336 -7.86 0.59 9.87
CA ASP A 336 -7.73 0.96 8.47
C ASP A 336 -7.85 2.48 8.25
N LEU A 337 -8.78 3.14 8.96
CA LEU A 337 -8.97 4.59 8.86
C LEU A 337 -7.77 5.38 9.38
N ILE A 338 -7.18 4.95 10.50
CA ILE A 338 -5.98 5.57 11.08
C ILE A 338 -4.78 5.42 10.13
N LEU A 339 -4.56 4.21 9.62
CA LEU A 339 -3.41 3.95 8.74
C LEU A 339 -3.61 4.55 7.35
N GLY A 340 -4.84 4.57 6.83
CA GLY A 340 -5.17 5.33 5.61
C GLY A 340 -4.95 6.83 5.77
N GLY A 341 -5.25 7.38 6.95
CA GLY A 341 -4.94 8.78 7.30
C GLY A 341 -3.45 9.07 7.33
N HIS A 342 -2.65 8.16 7.88
CA HIS A 342 -1.19 8.24 7.84
C HIS A 342 -0.67 8.25 6.39
N ASP A 343 -1.13 7.31 5.56
CA ASP A 343 -0.66 7.19 4.17
C ASP A 343 -1.08 8.39 3.32
N PHE A 344 -2.29 8.93 3.54
CA PHE A 344 -2.71 10.19 2.93
C PHE A 344 -1.87 11.37 3.44
N GLY A 345 -1.46 11.35 4.71
CA GLY A 345 -0.56 12.36 5.29
C GLY A 345 0.80 12.43 4.60
N ILE A 346 1.35 11.30 4.11
CA ILE A 346 2.57 11.29 3.28
C ILE A 346 2.33 12.07 1.97
N PHE A 347 1.19 11.81 1.32
CA PHE A 347 0.81 12.51 0.11
C PHE A 347 0.60 14.01 0.37
N ALA A 348 -0.12 14.37 1.44
CA ALA A 348 -0.39 15.75 1.82
C ALA A 348 0.82 16.50 2.40
N GLY A 349 1.94 15.82 2.69
CA GLY A 349 3.13 16.39 3.28
C GLY A 349 3.06 16.66 4.79
N THR A 350 2.05 16.16 5.49
CA THR A 350 1.92 16.23 6.96
C THR A 350 2.68 15.12 7.67
N VAL A 351 3.00 14.05 6.95
CA VAL A 351 3.87 12.96 7.38
C VAL A 351 5.12 12.98 6.49
N PRO A 352 6.33 12.70 7.01
CA PRO A 352 7.55 12.71 6.23
C PRO A 352 7.46 11.85 4.97
N PHE A 353 7.97 12.37 3.83
CA PHE A 353 7.90 11.69 2.53
C PHE A 353 8.51 10.28 2.55
N GLU A 354 9.58 10.08 3.31
CA GLU A 354 10.27 8.80 3.47
C GLU A 354 9.51 7.73 4.26
N SER A 355 8.39 8.08 4.90
CA SER A 355 7.57 7.13 5.67
C SER A 355 7.03 6.00 4.79
N MET A 356 6.85 4.83 5.38
CA MET A 356 6.31 3.66 4.70
C MET A 356 4.78 3.77 4.57
N PHE A 357 4.22 3.11 3.56
CA PHE A 357 2.77 2.94 3.44
C PHE A 357 2.31 1.76 4.30
N TRP A 358 1.32 2.00 5.17
CA TRP A 358 0.80 1.02 6.13
C TRP A 358 -0.54 0.40 5.73
N THR A 359 -1.31 1.05 4.86
CA THR A 359 -2.64 0.57 4.43
C THR A 359 -2.63 -0.85 3.87
N PRO A 360 -1.64 -1.32 3.06
CA PRO A 360 -1.63 -2.69 2.57
C PRO A 360 -1.56 -3.74 3.67
N TYR A 361 -0.87 -3.45 4.79
CA TYR A 361 -0.77 -4.36 5.94
C TYR A 361 -2.07 -4.39 6.74
N ALA A 362 -2.69 -3.23 6.96
CA ALA A 362 -3.98 -3.11 7.62
C ALA A 362 -5.05 -3.90 6.87
N SER A 363 -5.14 -3.71 5.55
CA SER A 363 -6.10 -4.41 4.69
C SER A 363 -5.89 -5.93 4.70
N ALA A 364 -4.64 -6.42 4.74
CA ALA A 364 -4.34 -7.84 4.84
C ALA A 364 -4.81 -8.42 6.17
N LEU A 365 -4.44 -7.79 7.29
CA LEU A 365 -4.84 -8.22 8.63
C LEU A 365 -6.37 -8.16 8.78
N GLY A 366 -7.00 -7.07 8.36
CA GLY A 366 -8.44 -6.89 8.38
C GLY A 366 -9.16 -7.97 7.58
N SER A 367 -8.68 -8.27 6.38
CA SER A 367 -9.23 -9.32 5.52
C SER A 367 -9.16 -10.71 6.18
N ILE A 368 -8.02 -11.04 6.82
CA ILE A 368 -7.85 -12.32 7.52
C ILE A 368 -8.82 -12.41 8.71
N PHE A 369 -8.90 -11.37 9.55
CA PHE A 369 -9.77 -11.39 10.72
C PHE A 369 -11.24 -11.48 10.36
N ILE A 370 -11.70 -10.65 9.42
CA ILE A 370 -13.09 -10.65 8.98
C ILE A 370 -13.41 -11.93 8.20
N GLY A 371 -12.51 -12.36 7.31
CA GLY A 371 -12.65 -13.60 6.55
C GLY A 371 -12.73 -14.82 7.47
N GLY A 372 -11.81 -14.94 8.43
CA GLY A 372 -11.81 -16.02 9.42
C GLY A 372 -13.09 -16.04 10.28
N MET A 373 -13.55 -14.87 10.70
CA MET A 373 -14.84 -14.75 11.41
C MET A 373 -16.01 -15.25 10.56
N LEU A 374 -16.07 -14.89 9.27
CA LEU A 374 -17.15 -15.34 8.38
C LEU A 374 -17.07 -16.84 8.09
N VAL A 375 -15.88 -17.41 7.95
CA VAL A 375 -15.67 -18.86 7.82
C VAL A 375 -16.17 -19.57 9.08
N ASN A 376 -15.79 -19.11 10.26
CA ASN A 376 -16.24 -19.68 11.53
C ASN A 376 -17.78 -19.65 11.66
N ARG A 377 -18.39 -18.52 11.29
CA ARG A 377 -19.86 -18.40 11.26
C ARG A 377 -20.51 -19.36 10.25
N PHE A 378 -19.89 -19.54 9.09
CA PHE A 378 -20.36 -20.48 8.07
C PHE A 378 -20.33 -21.91 8.58
N VAL A 379 -19.22 -22.35 9.19
CA VAL A 379 -19.08 -23.69 9.81
C VAL A 379 -20.07 -23.89 10.95
N SER A 380 -20.25 -22.88 11.82
CA SER A 380 -21.25 -22.97 12.90
C SER A 380 -22.66 -23.17 12.35
N ASN A 381 -23.03 -22.41 11.32
CA ASN A 381 -24.34 -22.58 10.68
C ASN A 381 -24.51 -23.98 10.07
N LEU A 382 -23.48 -24.57 9.46
CA LEU A 382 -23.53 -25.93 8.95
C LEU A 382 -23.77 -26.96 10.08
N ASN A 383 -23.04 -26.86 11.17
CA ASN A 383 -23.21 -27.74 12.33
C ASN A 383 -24.62 -27.65 12.93
N ASP A 384 -25.20 -26.45 12.95
CA ASP A 384 -26.56 -26.24 13.44
C ASP A 384 -27.59 -26.86 12.48
N TYR A 385 -27.39 -26.79 11.17
CA TYR A 385 -28.21 -27.48 10.18
C TYR A 385 -28.13 -29.01 10.32
N GLU A 386 -26.93 -29.56 10.52
CA GLU A 386 -26.76 -31.02 10.73
C GLU A 386 -27.50 -31.49 11.98
N LYS A 387 -27.39 -30.78 13.11
CA LYS A 387 -28.13 -31.09 14.33
C LYS A 387 -29.65 -31.05 14.10
N LEU A 388 -30.14 -30.02 13.41
CA LEU A 388 -31.54 -29.88 13.10
C LEU A 388 -32.06 -31.03 12.23
N ASN A 389 -31.29 -31.47 11.23
CA ASN A 389 -31.64 -32.58 10.37
C ASN A 389 -31.75 -33.89 11.17
N VAL A 390 -30.79 -34.20 12.05
CA VAL A 390 -30.82 -35.37 12.93
C VAL A 390 -32.04 -35.33 13.85
N GLU A 391 -32.37 -34.17 14.43
CA GLU A 391 -33.57 -33.99 15.26
C GLU A 391 -34.86 -34.19 14.46
N LEU A 392 -34.92 -33.66 13.24
CA LEU A 392 -36.11 -33.85 12.35
C LEU A 392 -36.28 -35.30 11.94
N GLU A 393 -35.21 -36.01 11.58
CA GLU A 393 -35.25 -37.44 11.29
C GLU A 393 -35.75 -38.23 12.48
N GLY A 394 -35.28 -37.96 13.69
CA GLY A 394 -35.77 -38.59 14.91
C GLY A 394 -37.24 -38.34 15.16
N ARG A 395 -37.74 -37.12 14.95
CA ARG A 395 -39.15 -36.78 15.07
C ARG A 395 -40.02 -37.49 14.02
N VAL A 396 -39.54 -37.64 12.78
CA VAL A 396 -40.22 -38.35 11.71
C VAL A 396 -40.38 -39.83 12.09
N VAL A 397 -39.29 -40.48 12.54
CA VAL A 397 -39.33 -41.89 13.00
C VAL A 397 -40.33 -42.08 14.15
N GLN A 398 -40.29 -41.19 15.15
CA GLN A 398 -41.21 -41.24 16.28
C GLN A 398 -42.69 -41.09 15.82
N LYS A 399 -42.96 -40.16 14.91
CA LYS A 399 -44.30 -39.95 14.36
C LYS A 399 -44.81 -41.17 13.54
N HIS A 400 -43.91 -41.82 12.78
CA HIS A 400 -44.25 -43.05 12.09
C HIS A 400 -44.63 -44.16 13.07
N ALA A 401 -43.85 -44.37 14.14
CA ALA A 401 -44.16 -45.37 15.17
C ALA A 401 -45.54 -45.11 15.85
N GLU A 402 -45.80 -43.83 16.20
CA GLU A 402 -47.11 -43.43 16.78
C GLU A 402 -48.31 -43.69 15.83
N LEU A 403 -48.07 -43.58 14.49
CA LEU A 403 -49.11 -43.84 13.50
C LEU A 403 -49.36 -45.36 13.25
N GLU A 404 -48.35 -46.20 13.45
CA GLU A 404 -48.45 -47.65 13.32
C GLU A 404 -49.11 -48.31 14.56
N GLU A 405 -49.05 -47.66 15.74
CA GLU A 405 -49.69 -48.13 16.97
C GLU A 405 -51.18 -47.74 17.07
N ASN A 406 -51.68 -46.83 16.25
CA ASN A 406 -53.12 -46.44 16.22
C ASN A 406 -53.86 -47.09 15.05
#